data_b57169bb81b74b110c9880e60656e277
#
_entry.id   b57169bb81b74b110c9880e60656e277
#
_cell.length_a   1.000
_cell.length_b   1.000
_cell.length_c   1.000
_cell.angle_alpha   90.00
_cell.angle_beta   90.00
_cell.angle_gamma   90.00
#
_symmetry.space_group_name_H-M   'P 1'
#
loop_
_entity.id
_entity.type
_entity.pdbx_description
1 polymer ?
#
loop_
_entity_poly.entity_id
_entity_poly.type
_entity_poly.pdbx_seq_one_letter_code
_entity_poly.pdbx_strand_id
1 'polypeptide(L)'
;MPASEPATLPVLAAQAAVLARRLPEVAEVWGRGRLDPKLREQVMLAVAHANACRWCTYAHRQWALAEGVTDAELAALEDERSEAFDRRTWAAIAWAQARAHADLGPAPDELERELARHFDASERADLDLVTRAMTAANVSANTFDALLSRLRGRPVAHSRLVDEVAIGAGVALAIPPVAAYLMLWRRRPPRLLARELRTLHAAR
;
A
#
# COMPACT_ATOMS: atom_id res chain seq x y z
N MET A 1 15.40 -2.53 -8.09
CA MET A 1 14.16 -1.84 -7.68
C MET A 1 14.35 -0.36 -7.95
N PRO A 2 13.47 0.31 -8.69
CA PRO A 2 13.48 1.76 -8.72
C PRO A 2 13.30 2.26 -7.29
N ALA A 3 14.07 3.25 -6.91
CA ALA A 3 13.87 3.93 -5.63
C ALA A 3 12.43 4.47 -5.62
N SER A 4 11.75 4.33 -4.48
CA SER A 4 10.40 4.87 -4.28
C SER A 4 10.39 6.35 -4.69
N GLU A 5 9.78 6.66 -5.82
CA GLU A 5 9.69 8.04 -6.28
C GLU A 5 8.71 8.83 -5.41
N PRO A 6 9.09 10.01 -4.93
CA PRO A 6 8.18 10.90 -4.23
C PRO A 6 7.09 11.42 -5.17
N ALA A 7 5.85 11.48 -4.69
CA ALA A 7 4.75 12.03 -5.45
C ALA A 7 4.84 13.57 -5.56
N THR A 8 4.26 14.11 -6.63
CA THR A 8 3.96 15.53 -6.73
C THR A 8 2.50 15.81 -6.35
N LEU A 9 2.21 17.02 -5.87
CA LEU A 9 0.84 17.43 -5.52
C LEU A 9 -0.17 17.21 -6.67
N PRO A 10 0.12 17.58 -7.94
CA PRO A 10 -0.81 17.34 -9.04
C PRO A 10 -1.13 15.86 -9.26
N VAL A 11 -0.13 14.98 -9.18
CA VAL A 11 -0.32 13.53 -9.33
C VAL A 11 -1.21 12.98 -8.21
N LEU A 12 -0.91 13.35 -6.97
CA LEU A 12 -1.68 12.90 -5.81
C LEU A 12 -3.12 13.46 -5.84
N ALA A 13 -3.30 14.72 -6.24
CA ALA A 13 -4.62 15.33 -6.40
C ALA A 13 -5.45 14.61 -7.47
N ALA A 14 -4.84 14.22 -8.58
CA ALA A 14 -5.52 13.44 -9.62
C ALA A 14 -5.95 12.06 -9.10
N GLN A 15 -5.10 11.34 -8.36
CA GLN A 15 -5.44 10.07 -7.74
C GLN A 15 -6.54 10.23 -6.69
N ALA A 16 -6.45 11.25 -5.83
CA ALA A 16 -7.48 11.56 -4.83
C ALA A 16 -8.83 11.88 -5.48
N ALA A 17 -8.85 12.60 -6.60
CA ALA A 17 -10.08 12.88 -7.34
C ALA A 17 -10.74 11.62 -7.92
N VAL A 18 -9.94 10.64 -8.39
CA VAL A 18 -10.46 9.35 -8.84
C VAL A 18 -11.09 8.58 -7.66
N LEU A 19 -10.40 8.51 -6.53
CA LEU A 19 -10.88 7.83 -5.33
C LEU A 19 -12.12 8.51 -4.74
N ALA A 20 -12.16 9.86 -4.74
CA ALA A 20 -13.31 10.62 -4.25
C ALA A 20 -14.58 10.38 -5.06
N ARG A 21 -14.48 10.20 -6.37
CA ARG A 21 -15.62 9.84 -7.22
C ARG A 21 -16.13 8.43 -6.97
N ARG A 22 -15.33 7.58 -6.37
CA ARG A 22 -15.62 6.17 -6.06
C ARG A 22 -15.78 5.92 -4.56
N LEU A 23 -16.09 6.95 -3.78
CA LEU A 23 -16.33 6.82 -2.32
C LEU A 23 -17.38 5.77 -1.94
N PRO A 24 -18.51 5.60 -2.67
CA PRO A 24 -19.45 4.52 -2.38
C PRO A 24 -18.80 3.14 -2.49
N GLU A 25 -18.03 2.88 -3.55
CA GLU A 25 -17.31 1.61 -3.74
C GLU A 25 -16.23 1.41 -2.68
N VAL A 26 -15.51 2.48 -2.29
CA VAL A 26 -14.57 2.44 -1.16
C VAL A 26 -15.28 1.96 0.09
N ALA A 27 -16.45 2.53 0.43
CA ALA A 27 -17.23 2.11 1.59
C ALA A 27 -17.69 0.65 1.50
N GLU A 28 -17.99 0.14 0.31
CA GLU A 28 -18.34 -1.26 0.07
C GLU A 28 -17.16 -2.21 0.29
N VAL A 29 -16.01 -1.89 -0.28
CA VAL A 29 -14.79 -2.73 -0.20
C VAL A 29 -14.26 -2.82 1.23
N TRP A 30 -14.21 -1.69 1.96
CA TRP A 30 -13.63 -1.67 3.32
C TRP A 30 -14.67 -1.83 4.43
N GLY A 31 -15.91 -1.36 4.21
CA GLY A 31 -16.94 -1.35 5.25
C GLY A 31 -17.82 -2.58 5.24
N ARG A 32 -18.22 -3.07 4.06
CA ARG A 32 -19.13 -4.22 3.91
C ARG A 32 -18.44 -5.53 3.54
N GLY A 33 -17.11 -5.50 3.33
CA GLY A 33 -16.33 -6.70 3.07
C GLY A 33 -16.63 -7.36 1.72
N ARG A 34 -16.96 -6.57 0.68
CA ARG A 34 -17.29 -7.11 -0.66
C ARG A 34 -16.10 -7.88 -1.25
N LEU A 35 -14.87 -7.43 -0.99
CA LEU A 35 -13.66 -8.19 -1.27
C LEU A 35 -13.23 -8.91 0.01
N ASP A 36 -12.81 -10.18 -0.11
CA ASP A 36 -12.29 -10.95 1.01
C ASP A 36 -11.19 -10.17 1.75
N PRO A 37 -11.31 -9.96 3.08
CA PRO A 37 -10.36 -9.14 3.84
C PRO A 37 -8.92 -9.68 3.78
N LYS A 38 -8.74 -11.00 3.79
CA LYS A 38 -7.41 -11.62 3.68
C LYS A 38 -6.77 -11.31 2.32
N LEU A 39 -7.51 -11.52 1.24
CA LEU A 39 -7.07 -11.22 -0.12
C LEU A 39 -6.75 -9.73 -0.28
N ARG A 40 -7.61 -8.86 0.25
CA ARG A 40 -7.39 -7.41 0.22
C ARG A 40 -6.07 -7.02 0.86
N GLU A 41 -5.77 -7.53 2.07
CA GLU A 41 -4.51 -7.23 2.76
C GLU A 41 -3.29 -7.83 2.03
N GLN A 42 -3.42 -9.02 1.43
CA GLN A 42 -2.35 -9.60 0.61
C GLN A 42 -2.04 -8.72 -0.61
N VAL A 43 -3.06 -8.23 -1.31
CA VAL A 43 -2.91 -7.31 -2.45
C VAL A 43 -2.29 -5.98 -1.99
N MET A 44 -2.78 -5.38 -0.90
CA MET A 44 -2.26 -4.11 -0.37
C MET A 44 -0.80 -4.24 0.05
N LEU A 45 -0.41 -5.36 0.67
CA LEU A 45 0.97 -5.61 1.06
C LEU A 45 1.87 -5.82 -0.17
N ALA A 46 1.40 -6.55 -1.18
CA ALA A 46 2.11 -6.73 -2.45
C ALA A 46 2.37 -5.39 -3.17
N VAL A 47 1.36 -4.51 -3.21
CA VAL A 47 1.51 -3.15 -3.75
C VAL A 47 2.47 -2.31 -2.91
N ALA A 48 2.49 -2.47 -1.58
CA ALA A 48 3.43 -1.78 -0.71
C ALA A 48 4.88 -2.20 -0.98
N HIS A 49 5.12 -3.49 -1.25
CA HIS A 49 6.43 -3.99 -1.66
C HIS A 49 6.83 -3.45 -3.03
N ALA A 50 5.95 -3.51 -4.03
CA ALA A 50 6.19 -2.99 -5.38
C ALA A 50 6.58 -1.50 -5.36
N ASN A 51 5.93 -0.70 -4.51
CA ASN A 51 6.20 0.73 -4.33
C ASN A 51 7.32 1.03 -3.30
N ALA A 52 7.99 0.01 -2.75
CA ALA A 52 9.03 0.13 -1.73
C ALA A 52 8.62 1.03 -0.53
N CYS A 53 7.34 0.97 -0.11
CA CYS A 53 6.83 1.76 1.00
C CYS A 53 6.99 1.03 2.32
N ARG A 54 8.08 1.27 3.04
CA ARG A 54 8.38 0.61 4.32
C ARG A 54 7.32 0.83 5.41
N TRP A 55 6.72 2.03 5.49
CA TRP A 55 5.68 2.34 6.46
C TRP A 55 4.39 1.56 6.18
N CYS A 56 4.04 1.50 4.90
CA CYS A 56 2.87 0.77 4.46
C CYS A 56 3.08 -0.75 4.60
N THR A 57 4.25 -1.25 4.22
CA THR A 57 4.63 -2.66 4.43
C THR A 57 4.52 -3.04 5.90
N TYR A 58 5.05 -2.21 6.81
CA TYR A 58 4.94 -2.47 8.24
C TYR A 58 3.47 -2.52 8.70
N ALA A 59 2.66 -1.52 8.35
CA ALA A 59 1.27 -1.44 8.78
C ALA A 59 0.43 -2.60 8.22
N HIS A 60 0.52 -2.83 6.92
CA HIS A 60 -0.26 -3.88 6.24
C HIS A 60 0.19 -5.29 6.62
N ARG A 61 1.47 -5.51 6.95
CA ARG A 61 1.91 -6.77 7.56
C ARG A 61 1.13 -7.07 8.86
N GLN A 62 0.92 -6.06 9.72
CA GLN A 62 0.17 -6.26 10.96
C GLN A 62 -1.32 -6.53 10.70
N TRP A 63 -1.90 -5.87 9.71
CA TRP A 63 -3.30 -6.08 9.34
C TRP A 63 -3.49 -7.43 8.64
N ALA A 64 -2.60 -7.81 7.74
CA ALA A 64 -2.60 -9.10 7.06
C ALA A 64 -2.58 -10.28 8.04
N LEU A 65 -1.67 -10.25 9.04
CA LEU A 65 -1.65 -11.25 10.11
C LEU A 65 -2.99 -11.36 10.86
N ALA A 66 -3.69 -10.24 11.00
CA ALA A 66 -4.98 -10.22 11.66
C ALA A 66 -6.12 -10.80 10.83
N GLU A 67 -6.02 -10.66 9.53
CA GLU A 67 -6.97 -11.25 8.60
C GLU A 67 -6.59 -12.70 8.24
N GLY A 68 -5.63 -13.29 8.99
CA GLY A 68 -5.28 -14.70 8.86
C GLY A 68 -4.26 -15.01 7.75
N VAL A 69 -3.51 -14.01 7.27
CA VAL A 69 -2.33 -14.26 6.44
C VAL A 69 -1.26 -14.88 7.31
N THR A 70 -0.69 -15.99 6.89
CA THR A 70 0.34 -16.73 7.63
C THR A 70 1.73 -16.12 7.45
N ASP A 71 2.67 -16.42 8.35
CA ASP A 71 4.07 -15.99 8.19
C ASP A 71 4.72 -16.58 6.93
N ALA A 72 4.30 -17.78 6.50
CA ALA A 72 4.77 -18.38 5.25
C ALA A 72 4.28 -17.60 4.02
N GLU A 73 3.01 -17.18 4.00
CA GLU A 73 2.47 -16.31 2.94
C GLU A 73 3.14 -14.94 2.94
N LEU A 74 3.42 -14.37 4.12
CA LEU A 74 4.15 -13.09 4.21
C LEU A 74 5.55 -13.19 3.63
N ALA A 75 6.31 -14.25 3.97
CA ALA A 75 7.63 -14.50 3.40
C ALA A 75 7.55 -14.74 1.89
N ALA A 76 6.51 -15.41 1.40
CA ALA A 76 6.30 -15.62 -0.02
C ALA A 76 5.96 -14.31 -0.78
N LEU A 77 5.25 -13.38 -0.15
CA LEU A 77 5.02 -12.03 -0.73
C LEU A 77 6.31 -11.22 -0.81
N GLU A 78 7.18 -11.30 0.20
CA GLU A 78 8.49 -10.64 0.22
C GLU A 78 9.43 -11.20 -0.86
N ASP A 79 9.39 -12.51 -1.10
CA ASP A 79 10.24 -13.24 -2.07
C ASP A 79 9.58 -13.38 -3.46
N GLU A 80 8.38 -12.84 -3.67
CA GLU A 80 7.59 -12.95 -4.91
C GLU A 80 7.37 -14.42 -5.35
N ARG A 81 7.16 -15.31 -4.36
CA ARG A 81 6.97 -16.76 -4.63
C ARG A 81 5.49 -17.11 -4.77
N SER A 82 5.12 -17.66 -5.91
CA SER A 82 3.74 -18.02 -6.24
C SER A 82 3.23 -19.27 -5.52
N GLU A 83 4.11 -20.17 -5.10
CA GLU A 83 3.77 -21.51 -4.62
C GLU A 83 2.99 -21.50 -3.29
N ALA A 84 3.07 -20.41 -2.55
CA ALA A 84 2.36 -20.25 -1.28
C ALA A 84 0.89 -19.87 -1.44
N PHE A 85 0.45 -19.57 -2.66
CA PHE A 85 -0.88 -19.04 -2.96
C PHE A 85 -1.64 -19.94 -3.93
N ASP A 86 -2.97 -19.98 -3.79
CA ASP A 86 -3.80 -20.51 -4.85
C ASP A 86 -3.78 -19.59 -6.08
N ARG A 87 -4.21 -20.13 -7.23
CA ARG A 87 -4.15 -19.42 -8.50
C ARG A 87 -4.96 -18.12 -8.51
N ARG A 88 -6.11 -18.09 -7.84
CA ARG A 88 -6.95 -16.90 -7.74
C ARG A 88 -6.23 -15.80 -6.97
N THR A 89 -5.72 -16.12 -5.79
CA THR A 89 -4.98 -15.18 -4.94
C THR A 89 -3.73 -14.66 -5.64
N TRP A 90 -2.93 -15.57 -6.26
CA TRP A 90 -1.73 -15.16 -6.98
C TRP A 90 -2.03 -14.26 -8.19
N ALA A 91 -3.10 -14.55 -8.95
CA ALA A 91 -3.51 -13.71 -10.08
C ALA A 91 -3.79 -12.25 -9.63
N ALA A 92 -4.47 -12.06 -8.49
CA ALA A 92 -4.73 -10.72 -7.95
C ALA A 92 -3.44 -10.03 -7.47
N ILE A 93 -2.55 -10.75 -6.79
CA ILE A 93 -1.26 -10.24 -6.30
C ILE A 93 -0.39 -9.79 -7.48
N ALA A 94 -0.13 -10.68 -8.43
CA ALA A 94 0.75 -10.41 -9.56
C ALA A 94 0.21 -9.27 -10.45
N TRP A 95 -1.11 -9.24 -10.68
CA TRP A 95 -1.75 -8.16 -11.43
C TRP A 95 -1.60 -6.81 -10.70
N ALA A 96 -1.85 -6.75 -9.40
CA ALA A 96 -1.75 -5.51 -8.63
C ALA A 96 -0.30 -4.99 -8.55
N GLN A 97 0.69 -5.88 -8.39
CA GLN A 97 2.10 -5.53 -8.44
C GLN A 97 2.50 -4.96 -9.81
N ALA A 98 2.09 -5.63 -10.91
CA ALA A 98 2.36 -5.14 -12.26
C ALA A 98 1.76 -3.75 -12.50
N ARG A 99 0.52 -3.52 -12.03
CA ARG A 99 -0.13 -2.21 -12.08
C ARG A 99 0.61 -1.15 -11.27
N ALA A 100 1.08 -1.50 -10.07
CA ALA A 100 1.84 -0.59 -9.22
C ALA A 100 3.18 -0.21 -9.86
N HIS A 101 3.88 -1.16 -10.46
CA HIS A 101 5.13 -0.91 -11.20
C HIS A 101 4.93 -0.07 -12.48
N ALA A 102 3.75 -0.11 -13.07
CA ALA A 102 3.37 0.67 -14.26
C ALA A 102 2.67 1.99 -13.92
N ASP A 103 2.85 2.55 -12.71
CA ASP A 103 2.20 3.78 -12.25
C ASP A 103 0.67 3.78 -12.46
N LEU A 104 0.03 2.66 -12.15
CA LEU A 104 -1.39 2.39 -12.40
C LEU A 104 -1.78 2.31 -13.88
N GLY A 105 -0.81 2.18 -14.76
CA GLY A 105 -1.02 1.81 -16.16
C GLY A 105 -1.59 0.39 -16.30
N PRO A 106 -1.88 -0.08 -17.52
CA PRO A 106 -2.38 -1.44 -17.73
C PRO A 106 -1.34 -2.48 -17.33
N ALA A 107 -1.80 -3.59 -16.75
CA ALA A 107 -0.95 -4.76 -16.56
C ALA A 107 -0.69 -5.46 -17.91
N PRO A 108 0.32 -6.32 -18.00
CA PRO A 108 0.51 -7.17 -19.18
C PRO A 108 -0.76 -7.97 -19.52
N ASP A 109 -1.06 -8.13 -20.82
CA ASP A 109 -2.28 -8.81 -21.30
C ASP A 109 -2.47 -10.21 -20.73
N GLU A 110 -1.39 -10.89 -20.41
CA GLU A 110 -1.44 -12.21 -19.79
C GLU A 110 -2.01 -12.16 -18.37
N LEU A 111 -1.59 -11.17 -17.58
CA LEU A 111 -2.10 -10.96 -16.22
C LEU A 111 -3.54 -10.46 -16.24
N GLU A 112 -3.92 -9.59 -17.18
CA GLU A 112 -5.31 -9.16 -17.37
C GLU A 112 -6.22 -10.36 -17.69
N ARG A 113 -5.77 -11.25 -18.59
CA ARG A 113 -6.52 -12.47 -18.92
C ARG A 113 -6.59 -13.45 -17.74
N GLU A 114 -5.50 -13.62 -17.01
CA GLU A 114 -5.48 -14.51 -15.84
C GLU A 114 -6.39 -13.97 -14.74
N LEU A 115 -6.36 -12.67 -14.46
CA LEU A 115 -7.29 -12.04 -13.52
C LEU A 115 -8.74 -12.25 -13.94
N ALA A 116 -9.07 -12.07 -15.22
CA ALA A 116 -10.43 -12.23 -15.76
C ALA A 116 -10.96 -13.67 -15.69
N ARG A 117 -10.10 -14.68 -15.57
CA ARG A 117 -10.51 -16.08 -15.38
C ARG A 117 -11.00 -16.36 -13.95
N HIS A 118 -10.50 -15.59 -12.98
CA HIS A 118 -10.72 -15.85 -11.57
C HIS A 118 -11.63 -14.82 -10.89
N PHE A 119 -11.81 -13.65 -11.48
CA PHE A 119 -12.55 -12.53 -10.92
C PHE A 119 -13.57 -11.97 -11.91
N ASP A 120 -14.78 -11.74 -11.46
CA ASP A 120 -15.80 -11.05 -12.24
C ASP A 120 -15.48 -9.55 -12.43
N ALA A 121 -16.29 -8.85 -13.21
CA ALA A 121 -16.06 -7.43 -13.51
C ALA A 121 -16.13 -6.54 -12.26
N SER A 122 -17.00 -6.87 -11.29
CA SER A 122 -17.14 -6.12 -10.04
C SER A 122 -15.92 -6.33 -9.15
N GLU A 123 -15.50 -7.58 -8.97
CA GLU A 123 -14.31 -7.93 -8.17
C GLU A 123 -13.03 -7.29 -8.75
N ARG A 124 -12.89 -7.28 -10.08
CA ARG A 124 -11.76 -6.61 -10.75
C ARG A 124 -11.78 -5.09 -10.54
N ALA A 125 -12.98 -4.48 -10.54
CA ALA A 125 -13.11 -3.06 -10.23
C ALA A 125 -12.74 -2.76 -8.76
N ASP A 126 -13.02 -3.68 -7.85
CA ASP A 126 -12.63 -3.56 -6.43
C ASP A 126 -11.12 -3.73 -6.25
N LEU A 127 -10.50 -4.69 -6.95
CA LEU A 127 -9.05 -4.87 -6.95
C LEU A 127 -8.31 -3.64 -7.54
N ASP A 128 -8.85 -3.04 -8.62
CA ASP A 128 -8.33 -1.77 -9.16
C ASP A 128 -8.41 -0.65 -8.13
N LEU A 129 -9.54 -0.55 -7.42
CA LEU A 129 -9.74 0.47 -6.39
C LEU A 129 -8.75 0.31 -5.23
N VAL A 130 -8.56 -0.93 -4.75
CA VAL A 130 -7.59 -1.25 -3.68
C VAL A 130 -6.17 -0.92 -4.13
N THR A 131 -5.79 -1.33 -5.34
CA THR A 131 -4.46 -1.06 -5.91
C THR A 131 -4.19 0.44 -6.02
N ARG A 132 -5.17 1.23 -6.51
CA ARG A 132 -5.06 2.70 -6.60
C ARG A 132 -4.96 3.36 -5.24
N ALA A 133 -5.84 2.99 -4.31
CA ALA A 133 -5.83 3.55 -2.96
C ALA A 133 -4.49 3.27 -2.26
N MET A 134 -3.99 2.03 -2.40
CA MET A 134 -2.73 1.64 -1.81
C MET A 134 -1.53 2.34 -2.47
N THR A 135 -1.52 2.47 -3.79
CA THR A 135 -0.46 3.22 -4.50
C THR A 135 -0.45 4.68 -4.05
N ALA A 136 -1.61 5.35 -3.96
CA ALA A 136 -1.69 6.73 -3.47
C ALA A 136 -1.15 6.87 -2.03
N ALA A 137 -1.50 5.94 -1.14
CA ALA A 137 -0.98 5.91 0.22
C ALA A 137 0.55 5.69 0.25
N ASN A 138 1.06 4.77 -0.58
CA ASN A 138 2.48 4.45 -0.65
C ASN A 138 3.33 5.64 -1.11
N VAL A 139 2.94 6.28 -2.21
CA VAL A 139 3.70 7.43 -2.73
C VAL A 139 3.62 8.64 -1.80
N SER A 140 2.50 8.80 -1.06
CA SER A 140 2.37 9.82 -0.02
C SER A 140 3.34 9.55 1.14
N ALA A 141 3.39 8.32 1.63
CA ALA A 141 4.30 7.92 2.71
C ALA A 141 5.77 7.99 2.28
N ASN A 142 6.08 7.65 1.02
CA ASN A 142 7.43 7.80 0.46
C ASN A 142 7.83 9.28 0.33
N THR A 143 6.89 10.17 0.02
CA THR A 143 7.12 11.62 -0.01
C THR A 143 7.37 12.18 1.39
N PHE A 144 6.64 11.68 2.40
CA PHE A 144 6.95 11.98 3.81
C PHE A 144 8.35 11.51 4.20
N ASP A 145 8.76 10.32 3.76
CA ASP A 145 10.12 9.82 3.97
C ASP A 145 11.18 10.71 3.31
N ALA A 146 10.90 11.25 2.12
CA ALA A 146 11.77 12.21 1.45
C ALA A 146 11.94 13.50 2.27
N LEU A 147 10.84 14.03 2.86
CA LEU A 147 10.89 15.16 3.79
C LEU A 147 11.79 14.86 5.00
N LEU A 148 11.59 13.70 5.64
CA LEU A 148 12.40 13.29 6.80
C LEU A 148 13.88 13.13 6.43
N SER A 149 14.19 12.63 5.22
CA SER A 149 15.54 12.51 4.69
C SER A 149 16.17 13.89 4.46
N ARG A 150 15.43 14.83 3.88
CA ARG A 150 15.87 16.21 3.66
C ARG A 150 16.17 16.93 4.97
N LEU A 151 15.34 16.76 6.00
CA LEU A 151 15.56 17.33 7.33
C LEU A 151 16.87 16.81 7.98
N ARG A 152 17.40 15.66 7.52
CA ARG A 152 18.70 15.11 7.93
C ARG A 152 19.85 15.50 7.01
N GLY A 153 19.65 16.44 6.11
CA GLY A 153 20.66 16.87 5.14
C GLY A 153 20.86 15.93 3.95
N ARG A 154 19.94 14.97 3.70
CA ARG A 154 20.01 13.99 2.61
C ARG A 154 18.78 14.11 1.70
N PRO A 155 18.68 15.20 0.90
CA PRO A 155 17.52 15.37 0.01
C PRO A 155 17.49 14.26 -1.05
N VAL A 156 16.28 13.77 -1.33
CA VAL A 156 16.05 12.78 -2.38
C VAL A 156 16.09 13.49 -3.73
N ALA A 157 16.77 12.89 -4.72
CA ALA A 157 16.85 13.43 -6.08
C ALA A 157 15.42 13.55 -6.67
N HIS A 158 15.22 14.60 -7.49
CA HIS A 158 13.95 14.91 -8.16
C HIS A 158 12.76 15.22 -7.24
N SER A 159 12.94 15.22 -5.91
CA SER A 159 11.90 15.59 -4.96
C SER A 159 11.88 17.11 -4.72
N ARG A 160 10.67 17.70 -4.66
CA ARG A 160 10.46 19.14 -4.45
C ARG A 160 10.03 19.41 -3.02
N LEU A 161 10.68 20.36 -2.36
CA LEU A 161 10.38 20.72 -0.97
C LEU A 161 8.89 21.06 -0.74
N VAL A 162 8.25 21.76 -1.70
CA VAL A 162 6.83 22.13 -1.60
C VAL A 162 5.94 20.88 -1.55
N ASP A 163 6.20 19.90 -2.41
CA ASP A 163 5.46 18.63 -2.43
C ASP A 163 5.71 17.82 -1.16
N GLU A 164 6.97 17.74 -0.71
CA GLU A 164 7.36 17.05 0.51
C GLU A 164 6.66 17.64 1.75
N VAL A 165 6.63 18.97 1.87
CA VAL A 165 6.01 19.63 3.02
C VAL A 165 4.50 19.47 3.01
N ALA A 166 3.86 19.73 1.86
CA ALA A 166 2.40 19.67 1.77
C ALA A 166 1.87 18.24 1.95
N ILE A 167 2.47 17.26 1.25
CA ILE A 167 2.07 15.85 1.35
C ILE A 167 2.49 15.29 2.71
N GLY A 168 3.69 15.61 3.18
CA GLY A 168 4.20 15.16 4.47
C GLY A 168 3.36 15.65 5.65
N ALA A 169 2.85 16.88 5.60
CA ALA A 169 1.91 17.39 6.60
C ALA A 169 0.60 16.55 6.63
N GLY A 170 0.05 16.22 5.46
CA GLY A 170 -1.13 15.35 5.35
C GLY A 170 -0.88 13.96 5.93
N VAL A 171 0.26 13.35 5.62
CA VAL A 171 0.66 12.05 6.18
C VAL A 171 0.85 12.13 7.69
N ALA A 172 1.52 13.18 8.20
CA ALA A 172 1.72 13.38 9.63
C ALA A 172 0.39 13.49 10.41
N LEU A 173 -0.64 14.10 9.81
CA LEU A 173 -2.00 14.15 10.38
C LEU A 173 -2.68 12.77 10.38
N ALA A 174 -2.33 11.86 9.48
CA ALA A 174 -2.88 10.52 9.44
C ALA A 174 -2.21 9.55 10.44
N ILE A 175 -0.99 9.85 10.92
CA ILE A 175 -0.25 8.98 11.85
C ILE A 175 -1.00 8.76 13.18
N PRO A 176 -1.54 9.79 13.88
CA PRO A 176 -2.22 9.57 15.15
C PRO A 176 -3.43 8.64 15.08
N PRO A 177 -4.37 8.78 14.13
CA PRO A 177 -5.49 7.84 14.03
C PRO A 177 -5.05 6.41 13.67
N VAL A 178 -4.03 6.24 12.81
CA VAL A 178 -3.47 4.91 12.50
C VAL A 178 -2.81 4.32 13.74
N ALA A 179 -2.01 5.09 14.48
CA ALA A 179 -1.40 4.63 15.72
C ALA A 179 -2.45 4.29 16.78
N ALA A 180 -3.49 5.10 16.95
CA ALA A 180 -4.60 4.81 17.84
C ALA A 180 -5.32 3.51 17.47
N TYR A 181 -5.59 3.29 16.19
CA TYR A 181 -6.16 2.05 15.70
C TYR A 181 -5.27 0.84 16.05
N LEU A 182 -3.97 0.90 15.79
CA LEU A 182 -3.02 -0.17 16.11
C LEU A 182 -2.96 -0.44 17.62
N MET A 183 -2.98 0.59 18.45
CA MET A 183 -2.93 0.45 19.91
C MET A 183 -4.23 -0.09 20.50
N LEU A 184 -5.37 0.46 20.11
CA LEU A 184 -6.67 0.17 20.72
C LEU A 184 -7.30 -1.09 20.15
N TRP A 185 -7.33 -1.22 18.83
CA TRP A 185 -8.00 -2.34 18.16
C TRP A 185 -7.11 -3.57 18.06
N ARG A 186 -5.81 -3.35 17.82
CA ARG A 186 -4.82 -4.42 17.67
C ARG A 186 -4.07 -4.74 18.97
N ARG A 187 -4.43 -4.08 20.09
CA ARG A 187 -3.80 -4.25 21.41
C ARG A 187 -2.27 -4.20 21.39
N ARG A 188 -1.68 -3.44 20.46
CA ARG A 188 -0.24 -3.25 20.39
C ARG A 188 0.21 -2.27 21.47
N PRO A 189 1.08 -2.67 22.43
CA PRO A 189 1.54 -1.78 23.46
C PRO A 189 2.36 -0.63 22.87
N PRO A 190 2.18 0.62 23.37
CA PRO A 190 2.86 1.81 22.80
C PRO A 190 4.38 1.69 22.75
N ARG A 191 4.97 0.99 23.72
CA ARG A 191 6.43 0.76 23.79
C ARG A 191 6.92 -0.13 22.63
N LEU A 192 6.16 -1.14 22.26
CA LEU A 192 6.47 -2.03 21.14
C LEU A 192 6.36 -1.26 19.83
N LEU A 193 5.26 -0.54 19.62
CA LEU A 193 5.04 0.29 18.43
C LEU A 193 6.16 1.33 18.27
N ALA A 194 6.53 2.03 19.35
CA ALA A 194 7.61 3.02 19.31
C ALA A 194 8.99 2.39 19.01
N ARG A 195 9.24 1.16 19.47
CA ARG A 195 10.47 0.42 19.15
C ARG A 195 10.52 0.03 17.67
N GLU A 196 9.43 -0.57 17.18
CA GLU A 196 9.31 -1.01 15.78
C GLU A 196 9.42 0.16 14.80
N LEU A 197 8.75 1.28 15.09
CA LEU A 197 8.87 2.50 14.28
C LEU A 197 10.29 3.09 14.27
N ARG A 198 11.03 2.99 15.38
CA ARG A 198 12.43 3.40 15.42
C ARG A 198 13.33 2.50 14.56
N THR A 199 13.11 1.18 14.56
CA THR A 199 13.88 0.25 13.71
C THR A 199 13.61 0.50 12.22
N LEU A 200 12.35 0.72 11.84
CA LEU A 200 11.99 1.13 10.47
C LEU A 200 12.68 2.44 10.04
N HIS A 201 12.83 3.36 10.99
CA HIS A 201 13.44 4.64 10.73
C HIS A 201 14.97 4.55 10.60
N ALA A 202 15.61 3.60 11.28
CA ALA A 202 17.05 3.38 11.27
C ALA A 202 17.55 2.54 10.08
N ALA A 203 16.69 1.82 9.39
CA ALA A 203 17.01 0.88 8.31
C ALA A 203 17.31 1.55 6.95
N ARG A 204 17.94 2.76 6.95
CA ARG A 204 18.46 3.47 5.77
C ARG A 204 19.93 3.77 5.87
#